data_6332eb285de84aa47b239108ad1ab2ce
#
_entry.id   6332eb285de84aa47b239108ad1ab2ce
#
_cell.length_a   1.000
_cell.length_b   1.000
_cell.length_c   1.000
_cell.angle_alpha   90.00
_cell.angle_beta   90.00
_cell.angle_gamma   90.00
#
_symmetry.space_group_name_H-M   'P 1'
#
loop_
_entity.id
_entity.type
_entity.pdbx_description
1 polymer ?
#
loop_
_entity_poly.entity_id
_entity_poly.type
_entity_poly.pdbx_seq_one_letter_code
_entity_poly.pdbx_strand_id
1 'polypeptide(L)'
;MGRRKTPGLVNRGGVWHIDKRIRGQRLCESTGENSLEKAEEYLARRIEETRKALIYGERPKRTFRQAATKYLNENQHKKRIADEALHLQQLDPFIGDLELRAVHIGTLKPFIEMRRKACIKTKSINLALGVVRHILNVAASE
;
A
#
# COMPACT_ATOMS: atom_id res chain seq x y z
N MET A 1 -8.06 32.40 -31.04
CA MET A 1 -8.61 31.10 -30.63
C MET A 1 -8.17 30.78 -29.20
N GLY A 2 -9.11 30.52 -28.33
CA GLY A 2 -8.78 30.09 -26.97
C GLY A 2 -8.10 28.72 -26.96
N ARG A 3 -7.06 28.57 -26.13
CA ARG A 3 -6.46 27.25 -25.90
C ARG A 3 -7.52 26.30 -25.34
N ARG A 4 -7.64 25.10 -25.91
CA ARG A 4 -8.48 24.03 -25.35
C ARG A 4 -8.01 23.75 -23.93
N LYS A 5 -8.88 23.99 -22.97
CA LYS A 5 -8.62 23.58 -21.57
C LYS A 5 -9.26 22.22 -21.34
N THR A 6 -8.47 21.24 -20.98
CA THR A 6 -9.00 19.95 -20.57
C THR A 6 -9.57 20.07 -19.16
N PRO A 7 -10.87 19.75 -18.95
CA PRO A 7 -11.43 19.81 -17.60
C PRO A 7 -10.68 18.90 -16.64
N GLY A 8 -10.34 19.44 -15.48
CA GLY A 8 -9.62 18.69 -14.46
C GLY A 8 -8.10 18.73 -14.54
N LEU A 9 -7.52 19.41 -15.53
CA LEU A 9 -6.07 19.61 -15.64
C LEU A 9 -5.72 21.09 -15.50
N VAL A 10 -4.70 21.39 -14.71
CA VAL A 10 -4.16 22.74 -14.49
C VAL A 10 -2.65 22.70 -14.69
N ASN A 11 -2.12 23.62 -15.51
CA ASN A 11 -0.67 23.74 -15.68
C ASN A 11 -0.09 24.62 -14.57
N ARG A 12 0.89 24.11 -13.88
CA ARG A 12 1.63 24.86 -12.85
C ARG A 12 3.13 24.72 -13.11
N GLY A 13 3.76 25.82 -13.53
CA GLY A 13 5.20 25.84 -13.77
C GLY A 13 5.69 24.87 -14.84
N GLY A 14 4.88 24.59 -15.88
CA GLY A 14 5.20 23.68 -16.96
C GLY A 14 4.78 22.23 -16.73
N VAL A 15 4.36 21.89 -15.52
CA VAL A 15 3.88 20.53 -15.18
C VAL A 15 2.36 20.53 -15.02
N TRP A 16 1.70 19.55 -15.60
CA TRP A 16 0.26 19.40 -15.48
C TRP A 16 -0.11 18.73 -14.16
N HIS A 17 -1.13 19.28 -13.50
CA HIS A 17 -1.69 18.77 -12.25
C HIS A 17 -3.15 18.42 -12.45
N ILE A 18 -3.60 17.37 -11.77
CA ILE A 18 -5.01 16.99 -11.71
C ILE A 18 -5.67 17.74 -10.56
N ASP A 19 -6.81 18.37 -10.81
CA ASP A 19 -7.71 18.90 -9.80
C ASP A 19 -9.14 18.63 -10.27
N LYS A 20 -9.70 17.52 -9.83
CA LYS A 20 -11.02 17.06 -10.27
C LYS A 20 -11.75 16.32 -9.15
N ARG A 21 -13.06 16.47 -9.10
CA ARG A 21 -13.94 15.65 -8.26
C ARG A 21 -14.52 14.50 -9.07
N ILE A 22 -14.42 13.29 -8.52
CA ILE A 22 -14.99 12.08 -9.09
C ILE A 22 -15.92 11.50 -8.04
N ARG A 23 -17.22 11.50 -8.31
CA ARG A 23 -18.27 11.00 -7.39
C ARG A 23 -18.14 11.55 -5.97
N GLY A 24 -17.89 12.85 -5.85
CA GLY A 24 -17.73 13.52 -4.56
C GLY A 24 -16.34 13.45 -3.93
N GLN A 25 -15.45 12.64 -4.46
CA GLN A 25 -14.06 12.57 -4.00
C GLN A 25 -13.16 13.47 -4.83
N ARG A 26 -12.40 14.34 -4.17
CA ARG A 26 -11.45 15.22 -4.83
C ARG A 26 -10.16 14.48 -5.13
N LEU A 27 -9.75 14.48 -6.40
CA LEU A 27 -8.47 14.00 -6.86
C LEU A 27 -7.58 15.21 -7.17
N CYS A 28 -6.50 15.38 -6.40
CA CYS A 28 -5.56 16.49 -6.55
C CYS A 28 -4.13 15.94 -6.46
N GLU A 29 -3.47 15.86 -7.60
CA GLU A 29 -2.11 15.32 -7.70
C GLU A 29 -1.37 15.85 -8.92
N SER A 30 -0.04 15.77 -8.92
CA SER A 30 0.79 16.06 -10.08
C SER A 30 0.82 14.87 -11.03
N THR A 31 0.72 15.12 -12.36
CA THR A 31 0.91 14.06 -13.35
C THR A 31 2.39 13.77 -13.62
N GLY A 32 3.28 14.69 -13.25
CA GLY A 32 4.69 14.60 -13.61
C GLY A 32 4.98 14.84 -15.10
N GLU A 33 3.97 15.17 -15.90
CA GLU A 33 4.07 15.31 -17.34
C GLU A 33 4.02 16.77 -17.77
N ASN A 34 4.88 17.14 -18.72
CA ASN A 34 4.91 18.47 -19.33
C ASN A 34 4.00 18.57 -20.54
N SER A 35 3.75 17.44 -21.21
CA SER A 35 2.89 17.36 -22.38
C SER A 35 1.43 17.23 -21.98
N LEU A 36 0.54 18.03 -22.59
CA LEU A 36 -0.90 17.95 -22.36
C LEU A 36 -1.45 16.57 -22.75
N GLU A 37 -1.01 16.02 -23.87
CA GLU A 37 -1.45 14.72 -24.35
C GLU A 37 -1.18 13.59 -23.33
N LYS A 38 0.06 13.54 -22.81
CA LYS A 38 0.44 12.57 -21.78
C LYS A 38 -0.30 12.81 -20.47
N ALA A 39 -0.52 14.07 -20.12
CA ALA A 39 -1.29 14.43 -18.93
C ALA A 39 -2.76 13.99 -19.06
N GLU A 40 -3.35 14.11 -20.24
CA GLU A 40 -4.71 13.63 -20.52
C GLU A 40 -4.81 12.11 -20.40
N GLU A 41 -3.83 11.36 -20.92
CA GLU A 41 -3.75 9.91 -20.75
C GLU A 41 -3.63 9.51 -19.28
N TYR A 42 -2.78 10.20 -18.54
CA TYR A 42 -2.63 10.00 -17.09
C TYR A 42 -3.97 10.26 -16.37
N LEU A 43 -4.64 11.36 -16.69
CA LEU A 43 -5.92 11.72 -16.09
C LEU A 43 -6.97 10.64 -16.36
N ALA A 44 -7.09 10.17 -17.61
CA ALA A 44 -8.06 9.13 -17.99
C ALA A 44 -7.84 7.84 -17.19
N ARG A 45 -6.59 7.43 -17.04
CA ARG A 45 -6.22 6.25 -16.23
C ARG A 45 -6.60 6.43 -14.75
N ARG A 46 -6.31 7.60 -14.18
CA ARG A 46 -6.64 7.88 -12.78
C ARG A 46 -8.14 7.96 -12.52
N ILE A 47 -8.89 8.51 -13.45
CA ILE A 47 -10.36 8.53 -13.37
C ILE A 47 -10.91 7.11 -13.34
N GLU A 48 -10.42 6.25 -14.23
CA GLU A 48 -10.85 4.84 -14.29
C GLU A 48 -10.51 4.07 -13.03
N GLU A 49 -9.28 4.21 -12.53
CA GLU A 49 -8.83 3.59 -11.28
C GLU A 49 -9.68 4.05 -10.08
N THR A 50 -9.94 5.36 -9.97
CA THR A 50 -10.74 5.93 -8.89
C THR A 50 -12.19 5.46 -8.97
N ARG A 51 -12.75 5.42 -10.18
CA ARG A 51 -14.12 4.94 -10.42
C ARG A 51 -14.25 3.47 -10.02
N LYS A 52 -13.32 2.60 -10.41
CA LYS A 52 -13.30 1.20 -10.02
C LYS A 52 -13.24 1.03 -8.50
N ALA A 53 -12.36 1.77 -7.84
CA ALA A 53 -12.25 1.72 -6.38
C ALA A 53 -13.55 2.13 -5.69
N LEU A 54 -14.24 3.16 -6.19
CA LEU A 54 -15.48 3.67 -5.59
C LEU A 54 -16.71 2.77 -5.89
N ILE A 55 -16.80 2.24 -7.12
CA ILE A 55 -17.97 1.44 -7.54
C ILE A 55 -17.85 0.00 -7.09
N TYR A 56 -16.69 -0.60 -7.30
CA TYR A 56 -16.48 -2.03 -7.08
C TYR A 56 -15.80 -2.33 -5.74
N GLY A 57 -15.43 -1.31 -4.97
CA GLY A 57 -14.68 -1.49 -3.73
C GLY A 57 -13.29 -2.10 -3.95
N GLU A 58 -12.77 -2.03 -5.17
CA GLU A 58 -11.43 -2.51 -5.47
C GLU A 58 -10.39 -1.65 -4.76
N ARG A 59 -9.60 -2.28 -3.92
CA ARG A 59 -8.47 -1.63 -3.26
C ARG A 59 -7.20 -1.88 -4.06
N PRO A 60 -6.21 -0.94 -4.03
CA PRO A 60 -4.90 -1.18 -4.63
C PRO A 60 -4.31 -2.48 -4.10
N LYS A 61 -3.77 -3.29 -4.98
CA LYS A 61 -3.07 -4.52 -4.60
C LYS A 61 -1.75 -4.14 -3.95
N ARG A 62 -1.58 -4.51 -2.69
CA ARG A 62 -0.33 -4.31 -1.95
C ARG A 62 0.22 -5.64 -1.49
N THR A 63 1.55 -5.78 -1.52
CA THR A 63 2.23 -6.92 -0.92
C THR A 63 2.37 -6.70 0.59
N PHE A 64 2.56 -7.79 1.32
CA PHE A 64 2.85 -7.70 2.75
C PHE A 64 4.12 -6.90 3.03
N ARG A 65 5.16 -7.06 2.19
CA ARG A 65 6.41 -6.29 2.30
C ARG A 65 6.17 -4.79 2.24
N GLN A 66 5.36 -4.33 1.30
CA GLN A 66 5.01 -2.90 1.18
C GLN A 66 4.28 -2.39 2.42
N ALA A 67 3.33 -3.15 2.93
CA ALA A 67 2.59 -2.79 4.14
C ALA A 67 3.49 -2.79 5.39
N ALA A 68 4.40 -3.76 5.50
CA ALA A 68 5.37 -3.84 6.58
C ALA A 68 6.35 -2.66 6.56
N THR A 69 6.86 -2.30 5.39
CA THR A 69 7.75 -1.14 5.22
C THR A 69 7.06 0.16 5.64
N LYS A 70 5.83 0.36 5.20
CA LYS A 70 5.01 1.51 5.59
C LYS A 70 4.79 1.55 7.11
N TYR A 71 4.43 0.42 7.69
CA TYR A 71 4.23 0.29 9.13
C TYR A 71 5.48 0.68 9.92
N LEU A 72 6.65 0.16 9.54
CA LEU A 72 7.91 0.48 10.19
C LEU A 72 8.25 1.97 10.08
N ASN A 73 8.05 2.57 8.91
CA ASN A 73 8.32 4.00 8.69
C ASN A 73 7.42 4.90 9.54
N GLU A 74 6.15 4.53 9.69
CA GLU A 74 5.18 5.33 10.47
C GLU A 74 5.29 5.12 11.99
N ASN A 75 5.96 4.08 12.46
CA ASN A 75 6.03 3.71 13.87
C ASN A 75 7.45 3.76 14.46
N GLN A 76 8.33 4.59 13.90
CA GLN A 76 9.72 4.75 14.38
C GLN A 76 9.81 5.17 15.83
N HIS A 77 8.79 5.80 16.40
CA HIS A 77 8.72 6.26 17.77
C HIS A 77 8.50 5.14 18.82
N LYS A 78 8.10 3.95 18.37
CA LYS A 78 7.84 2.84 19.29
C LYS A 78 9.14 2.27 19.85
N LYS A 79 9.17 2.00 21.16
CA LYS A 79 10.36 1.43 21.84
C LYS A 79 10.80 0.09 21.26
N ARG A 80 9.84 -0.75 20.86
CA ARG A 80 10.10 -2.11 20.37
C ARG A 80 10.07 -2.23 18.84
N ILE A 81 10.17 -1.12 18.14
CA ILE A 81 10.12 -1.16 16.66
C ILE A 81 11.27 -1.99 16.07
N ALA A 82 12.45 -2.00 16.70
CA ALA A 82 13.57 -2.81 16.26
C ALA A 82 13.28 -4.32 16.38
N ASP A 83 12.60 -4.75 17.45
CA ASP A 83 12.18 -6.14 17.64
C ASP A 83 11.11 -6.53 16.59
N GLU A 84 10.16 -5.64 16.35
CA GLU A 84 9.13 -5.84 15.32
C GLU A 84 9.76 -5.93 13.92
N ALA A 85 10.75 -5.08 13.61
CA ALA A 85 11.48 -5.12 12.35
C ALA A 85 12.24 -6.45 12.18
N LEU A 86 12.81 -6.99 13.24
CA LEU A 86 13.47 -8.29 13.20
C LEU A 86 12.48 -9.42 12.92
N HIS A 87 11.32 -9.42 13.55
CA HIS A 87 10.26 -10.39 13.25
C HIS A 87 9.82 -10.30 11.79
N LEU A 88 9.64 -9.10 11.27
CA LEU A 88 9.25 -8.88 9.87
C LEU A 88 10.34 -9.34 8.90
N GLN A 89 11.60 -9.13 9.21
CA GLN A 89 12.72 -9.64 8.41
C GLN A 89 12.70 -11.18 8.33
N GLN A 90 12.39 -11.84 9.42
CA GLN A 90 12.29 -13.31 9.45
C GLN A 90 11.06 -13.82 8.69
N LEU A 91 9.97 -13.08 8.67
CA LEU A 91 8.74 -13.41 7.94
C LEU A 91 8.82 -13.15 6.44
N ASP A 92 9.66 -12.20 6.01
CA ASP A 92 9.74 -11.74 4.63
C ASP A 92 9.94 -12.85 3.59
N PRO A 93 10.84 -13.84 3.79
CA PRO A 93 11.00 -14.94 2.83
C PRO A 93 9.74 -15.78 2.63
N PHE A 94 8.84 -15.80 3.59
CA PHE A 94 7.62 -16.63 3.58
C PHE A 94 6.40 -15.90 3.02
N ILE A 95 6.20 -14.64 3.39
CA ILE A 95 4.98 -13.90 3.08
C ILE A 95 5.21 -12.51 2.45
N GLY A 96 6.46 -12.04 2.33
CA GLY A 96 6.79 -10.70 1.86
C GLY A 96 6.23 -10.36 0.48
N ASP A 97 6.27 -11.32 -0.45
CA ASP A 97 5.80 -11.14 -1.82
C ASP A 97 4.32 -11.42 -2.02
N LEU A 98 3.63 -11.91 -0.98
CA LEU A 98 2.20 -12.20 -1.05
C LEU A 98 1.37 -10.92 -0.98
N GLU A 99 0.25 -10.88 -1.71
CA GLU A 99 -0.74 -9.84 -1.53
C GLU A 99 -1.32 -9.91 -0.11
N LEU A 100 -1.69 -8.77 0.46
CA LEU A 100 -2.25 -8.71 1.82
C LEU A 100 -3.43 -9.65 2.01
N ARG A 101 -4.30 -9.78 1.01
CA ARG A 101 -5.46 -10.68 1.06
C ARG A 101 -5.09 -12.17 1.07
N ALA A 102 -3.88 -12.50 0.60
CA ALA A 102 -3.40 -13.88 0.54
C ALA A 102 -2.71 -14.32 1.83
N VAL A 103 -2.43 -13.40 2.76
CA VAL A 103 -1.80 -13.70 4.05
C VAL A 103 -2.84 -14.26 5.01
N HIS A 104 -2.70 -15.52 5.37
CA HIS A 104 -3.55 -16.21 6.32
C HIS A 104 -2.75 -17.29 7.07
N ILE A 105 -3.38 -17.96 8.00
CA ILE A 105 -2.68 -18.96 8.84
C ILE A 105 -2.02 -20.07 8.00
N GLY A 106 -2.62 -20.47 6.90
CA GLY A 106 -2.05 -21.47 6.01
C GLY A 106 -0.74 -21.03 5.36
N THR A 107 -0.61 -19.76 5.00
CA THR A 107 0.64 -19.19 4.44
C THR A 107 1.70 -18.96 5.51
N LEU A 108 1.28 -18.85 6.77
CA LEU A 108 2.20 -18.67 7.92
C LEU A 108 2.72 -19.99 8.49
N LYS A 109 2.08 -21.13 8.18
CA LYS A 109 2.51 -22.45 8.69
C LYS A 109 3.98 -22.77 8.42
N PRO A 110 4.54 -22.57 7.21
CA PRO A 110 5.97 -22.82 6.96
C PRO A 110 6.88 -22.04 7.89
N PHE A 111 6.56 -20.78 8.16
CA PHE A 111 7.30 -19.95 9.11
C PHE A 111 7.21 -20.53 10.54
N ILE A 112 6.02 -20.89 10.99
CA ILE A 112 5.80 -21.45 12.32
C ILE A 112 6.59 -22.75 12.49
N GLU A 113 6.54 -23.63 11.50
CA GLU A 113 7.27 -24.92 11.51
C GLU A 113 8.78 -24.70 11.56
N MET A 114 9.29 -23.77 10.76
CA MET A 114 10.72 -23.43 10.77
C MET A 114 11.17 -22.93 12.14
N ARG A 115 10.39 -22.08 12.78
CA ARG A 115 10.68 -21.54 14.10
C ARG A 115 10.62 -22.63 15.19
N ARG A 116 9.67 -23.56 15.10
CA ARG A 116 9.57 -24.72 16.01
C ARG A 116 10.76 -25.64 15.88
N LYS A 117 11.21 -25.94 14.65
CA LYS A 117 12.40 -26.73 14.39
C LYS A 117 13.67 -26.09 14.95
N ALA A 118 13.73 -24.76 14.98
CA ALA A 118 14.80 -24.00 15.58
C ALA A 118 14.70 -23.90 17.12
N CYS A 119 13.76 -24.61 17.74
CA CYS A 119 13.51 -24.61 19.19
C CYS A 119 13.14 -23.23 19.76
N ILE A 120 12.50 -22.39 18.95
CA ILE A 120 12.04 -21.07 19.38
C ILE A 120 10.77 -21.22 20.22
N LYS A 121 10.72 -20.51 21.33
CA LYS A 121 9.57 -20.54 22.26
C LYS A 121 8.29 -20.06 21.58
N THR A 122 7.19 -20.70 21.91
CA THR A 122 5.84 -20.36 21.41
C THR A 122 5.51 -18.88 21.61
N LYS A 123 5.94 -18.29 22.74
CA LYS A 123 5.75 -16.86 23.03
C LYS A 123 6.39 -15.98 21.94
N SER A 124 7.61 -16.29 21.51
CA SER A 124 8.31 -15.52 20.46
C SER A 124 7.64 -15.69 19.10
N ILE A 125 7.16 -16.89 18.78
CA ILE A 125 6.38 -17.14 17.55
C ILE A 125 5.08 -16.32 17.56
N ASN A 126 4.37 -16.31 18.68
CA ASN A 126 3.13 -15.57 18.84
C ASN A 126 3.34 -14.04 18.75
N LEU A 127 4.47 -13.53 19.24
CA LEU A 127 4.82 -12.11 19.08
C LEU A 127 4.98 -11.75 17.59
N ALA A 128 5.66 -12.58 16.81
CA ALA A 128 5.80 -12.37 15.37
C ALA A 128 4.44 -12.40 14.65
N LEU A 129 3.60 -13.37 14.97
CA LEU A 129 2.24 -13.47 14.42
C LEU A 129 1.36 -12.28 14.83
N GLY A 130 1.54 -11.76 16.03
CA GLY A 130 0.87 -10.56 16.52
C GLY A 130 1.22 -9.32 15.71
N VAL A 131 2.48 -9.17 15.29
CA VAL A 131 2.92 -8.08 14.39
C VAL A 131 2.22 -8.20 13.04
N VAL A 132 2.15 -9.39 12.47
CA VAL A 132 1.44 -9.64 11.18
C VAL A 132 -0.03 -9.22 11.32
N ARG A 133 -0.70 -9.67 12.36
CA ARG A 133 -2.10 -9.34 12.62
C ARG A 133 -2.32 -7.83 12.73
N HIS A 134 -1.43 -7.15 13.44
CA HIS A 134 -1.51 -5.70 13.60
C HIS A 134 -1.36 -4.97 12.27
N ILE A 135 -0.39 -5.36 11.45
CA ILE A 135 -0.17 -4.78 10.10
C ILE A 135 -1.40 -5.00 9.21
N LEU A 136 -1.98 -6.20 9.23
CA LEU A 136 -3.18 -6.51 8.44
C LEU A 136 -4.37 -5.67 8.90
N ASN A 137 -4.55 -5.46 10.21
CA ASN A 137 -5.62 -4.63 10.75
C ASN A 137 -5.46 -3.16 10.37
N VAL A 138 -4.24 -2.62 10.42
CA VAL A 138 -3.93 -1.24 10.01
C VAL A 138 -4.22 -1.07 8.51
N ALA A 139 -3.77 -2.02 7.68
CA ALA A 139 -4.00 -1.98 6.24
C ALA A 139 -5.50 -2.07 5.89
N ALA A 140 -6.28 -2.83 6.65
CA ALA A 140 -7.73 -2.95 6.44
C ALA A 140 -8.50 -1.66 6.78
N SER A 141 -7.96 -0.81 7.66
CA SER A 141 -8.58 0.46 8.06
C SER A 141 -8.18 1.65 7.18
N GLU A 142 -7.29 1.47 6.25
CA GLU A 142 -6.83 2.51 5.32
C GLU A 142 -7.77 2.73 4.12
#